data_8f2136732c07a5ae91a5674d4ce6b611
#
_entry.id   8f2136732c07a5ae91a5674d4ce6b611
#
_cell.length_a   1.000
_cell.length_b   1.000
_cell.length_c   1.000
_cell.angle_alpha   90.00
_cell.angle_beta   90.00
_cell.angle_gamma   90.00
#
_symmetry.space_group_name_H-M   'P 1'
#
loop_
_entity.id
_entity.type
_entity.pdbx_description
1 polymer ?
#
loop_
_entity_poly.entity_id
_entity_poly.type
_entity_poly.pdbx_seq_one_letter_code
_entity_poly.pdbx_strand_id
1 'polypeptide(L)'
;MEIIRPTLVLNKTICQQNIELMAEKARRHNLTFRPHFKTHQSAEIGTWFQKVGVEKITVSSVSMAKYFAEAGWKDITIAIPFNILECSEINRFSEDCALNLVVDNTLTINTIGTKIKRNTGIYIKISTGYERSGIEYAAVHKIDELLITLSQYKHLTFKGFLTHSGHTYRAASKYEVQNIHYDSLKKMFYLKEYYASQFPKLEISIGDTPSCSISENFMGATEIRPGNFVFYDL
;
A
#
# COMPACT_ATOMS: atom_id res chain seq x y z
N MET A 1 -10.39 32.31 14.34
CA MET A 1 -11.22 31.09 14.13
C MET A 1 -11.94 30.82 15.43
N GLU A 2 -13.25 30.75 15.42
CA GLU A 2 -14.04 30.40 16.61
C GLU A 2 -14.31 28.89 16.59
N ILE A 3 -13.85 28.17 17.62
CA ILE A 3 -13.98 26.70 17.72
C ILE A 3 -15.03 26.41 18.77
N ILE A 4 -16.21 25.92 18.35
CA ILE A 4 -17.37 25.68 19.22
C ILE A 4 -17.56 24.18 19.55
N ARG A 5 -16.74 23.29 19.00
CA ARG A 5 -16.77 21.84 19.21
C ARG A 5 -15.36 21.27 19.06
N PRO A 6 -15.07 20.05 19.57
CA PRO A 6 -13.79 19.38 19.32
C PRO A 6 -13.49 19.38 17.82
N THR A 7 -12.33 19.93 17.43
CA THR A 7 -11.97 20.17 16.03
C THR A 7 -10.47 19.89 15.85
N LEU A 8 -10.14 19.12 14.82
CA LEU A 8 -8.75 18.94 14.40
C LEU A 8 -8.32 20.17 13.59
N VAL A 9 -7.35 20.92 14.12
CA VAL A 9 -6.76 22.07 13.43
C VAL A 9 -5.43 21.66 12.84
N LEU A 10 -5.27 21.88 11.53
CA LEU A 10 -4.07 21.52 10.78
C LEU A 10 -3.25 22.76 10.43
N ASN A 11 -1.94 22.67 10.57
CA ASN A 11 -1.03 23.62 9.94
C ASN A 11 -0.80 23.21 8.48
N LYS A 12 -1.50 23.86 7.54
CA LYS A 12 -1.43 23.56 6.13
C LYS A 12 0.00 23.60 5.57
N THR A 13 0.77 24.61 5.97
CA THR A 13 2.15 24.78 5.48
C THR A 13 3.03 23.61 5.90
N ILE A 14 2.96 23.20 7.17
CA ILE A 14 3.71 22.03 7.66
C ILE A 14 3.28 20.76 6.96
N CYS A 15 1.97 20.54 6.80
CA CYS A 15 1.46 19.37 6.08
C CYS A 15 1.99 19.31 4.63
N GLN A 16 1.99 20.42 3.91
CA GLN A 16 2.50 20.51 2.54
C GLN A 16 4.01 20.25 2.48
N GLN A 17 4.78 20.82 3.41
CA GLN A 17 6.22 20.56 3.51
C GLN A 17 6.51 19.08 3.77
N ASN A 18 5.78 18.42 4.68
CA ASN A 18 5.92 17.00 4.94
C ASN A 18 5.66 16.15 3.68
N ILE A 19 4.62 16.50 2.92
CA ILE A 19 4.28 15.84 1.65
C ILE A 19 5.41 15.99 0.63
N GLU A 20 5.94 17.20 0.48
CA GLU A 20 7.01 17.51 -0.46
C GLU A 20 8.31 16.75 -0.10
N LEU A 21 8.72 16.76 1.17
CA LEU A 21 9.90 16.04 1.66
C LEU A 21 9.79 14.52 1.40
N MET A 22 8.62 13.92 1.65
CA MET A 22 8.42 12.49 1.41
C MET A 22 8.38 12.16 -0.09
N ALA A 23 7.76 13.01 -0.91
CA ALA A 23 7.75 12.86 -2.36
C ALA A 23 9.16 12.99 -2.96
N GLU A 24 9.96 13.93 -2.48
CA GLU A 24 11.35 14.09 -2.89
C GLU A 24 12.20 12.88 -2.48
N LYS A 25 12.01 12.36 -1.27
CA LYS A 25 12.66 11.13 -0.80
C LYS A 25 12.34 9.95 -1.71
N ALA A 26 11.07 9.76 -2.06
CA ALA A 26 10.68 8.70 -2.98
C ALA A 26 11.36 8.85 -4.35
N ARG A 27 11.39 10.05 -4.91
CA ARG A 27 12.09 10.33 -6.19
C ARG A 27 13.59 10.03 -6.12
N ARG A 28 14.26 10.48 -5.04
CA ARG A 28 15.70 10.27 -4.83
C ARG A 28 16.07 8.79 -4.78
N HIS A 29 15.16 7.94 -4.28
CA HIS A 29 15.34 6.49 -4.21
C HIS A 29 14.71 5.72 -5.38
N ASN A 30 14.21 6.40 -6.42
CA ASN A 30 13.52 5.78 -7.56
C ASN A 30 12.33 4.90 -7.15
N LEU A 31 11.56 5.34 -6.15
CA LEU A 31 10.41 4.63 -5.62
C LEU A 31 9.10 5.26 -6.10
N THR A 32 8.12 4.43 -6.41
CA THR A 32 6.74 4.90 -6.54
C THR A 32 6.25 5.37 -5.17
N PHE A 33 5.78 6.61 -5.10
CA PHE A 33 5.15 7.14 -3.90
C PHE A 33 3.64 6.94 -3.99
N ARG A 34 3.11 6.01 -3.19
CA ARG A 34 1.68 5.66 -3.11
C ARG A 34 1.16 5.89 -1.68
N PRO A 35 1.07 7.14 -1.20
CA PRO A 35 0.76 7.47 0.18
C PRO A 35 -0.57 6.86 0.65
N HIS A 36 -0.67 6.58 1.94
CA HIS A 36 -1.86 5.99 2.54
C HIS A 36 -2.83 7.06 3.04
N PHE A 37 -3.93 7.23 2.34
CA PHE A 37 -4.93 8.28 2.58
C PHE A 37 -5.89 8.02 3.77
N LYS A 38 -5.75 6.88 4.46
CA LYS A 38 -6.53 6.61 5.68
C LYS A 38 -6.29 7.64 6.80
N THR A 39 -5.13 8.30 6.79
CA THR A 39 -4.76 9.26 7.83
C THR A 39 -5.61 10.53 7.77
N HIS A 40 -5.80 11.08 6.59
CA HIS A 40 -6.51 12.36 6.42
C HIS A 40 -7.93 12.21 5.87
N GLN A 41 -8.24 11.20 5.08
CA GLN A 41 -9.55 10.92 4.48
C GLN A 41 -10.22 12.17 3.86
N SER A 42 -9.44 13.05 3.25
CA SER A 42 -9.87 14.33 2.70
C SER A 42 -9.44 14.47 1.24
N ALA A 43 -10.39 14.72 0.35
CA ALA A 43 -10.12 15.00 -1.05
C ALA A 43 -9.30 16.29 -1.22
N GLU A 44 -9.56 17.32 -0.38
CA GLU A 44 -8.78 18.56 -0.39
C GLU A 44 -7.30 18.30 -0.08
N ILE A 45 -7.00 17.56 0.99
CA ILE A 45 -5.61 17.17 1.31
C ILE A 45 -5.04 16.31 0.18
N GLY A 46 -5.84 15.46 -0.43
CA GLY A 46 -5.45 14.68 -1.61
C GLY A 46 -4.91 15.58 -2.74
N THR A 47 -5.49 16.77 -2.96
CA THR A 47 -4.99 17.69 -3.99
C THR A 47 -3.59 18.21 -3.71
N TRP A 48 -3.15 18.24 -2.44
CA TRP A 48 -1.78 18.67 -2.11
C TRP A 48 -0.76 17.62 -2.56
N PHE A 49 -1.11 16.34 -2.52
CA PHE A 49 -0.29 15.26 -3.06
C PHE A 49 -0.19 15.30 -4.58
N GLN A 50 -1.29 15.63 -5.29
CA GLN A 50 -1.27 15.78 -6.75
C GLN A 50 -0.30 16.89 -7.19
N LYS A 51 -0.19 17.98 -6.43
CA LYS A 51 0.73 19.09 -6.72
C LYS A 51 2.21 18.70 -6.72
N VAL A 52 2.58 17.64 -6.02
CA VAL A 52 3.94 17.08 -5.98
C VAL A 52 4.13 15.87 -6.88
N GLY A 53 3.15 15.61 -7.78
CA GLY A 53 3.23 14.55 -8.80
C GLY A 53 2.82 13.15 -8.29
N VAL A 54 2.06 13.06 -7.20
CA VAL A 54 1.50 11.77 -6.76
C VAL A 54 0.28 11.44 -7.62
N GLU A 55 0.31 10.27 -8.26
CA GLU A 55 -0.76 9.76 -9.14
C GLU A 55 -1.45 8.51 -8.56
N LYS A 56 -0.82 7.84 -7.60
CA LYS A 56 -1.23 6.58 -7.03
C LYS A 56 -1.44 6.71 -5.53
N ILE A 57 -2.52 6.10 -5.01
CA ILE A 57 -2.83 6.18 -3.60
C ILE A 57 -3.13 4.81 -2.99
N THR A 58 -3.04 4.76 -1.69
CA THR A 58 -3.45 3.61 -0.88
C THR A 58 -4.61 3.99 0.03
N VAL A 59 -5.56 3.10 0.15
CA VAL A 59 -6.71 3.22 1.06
C VAL A 59 -6.92 1.95 1.87
N SER A 60 -7.82 1.97 2.87
CA SER A 60 -8.11 0.80 3.72
C SER A 60 -9.53 0.28 3.62
N SER A 61 -10.34 0.73 2.66
CA SER A 61 -11.68 0.20 2.43
C SER A 61 -12.16 0.49 1.01
N VAL A 62 -13.15 -0.26 0.55
CA VAL A 62 -13.81 -0.03 -0.74
C VAL A 62 -14.55 1.32 -0.75
N SER A 63 -15.20 1.69 0.36
CA SER A 63 -15.87 2.98 0.50
C SER A 63 -14.91 4.17 0.37
N MET A 64 -13.72 4.06 0.98
CA MET A 64 -12.67 5.07 0.83
C MET A 64 -12.13 5.11 -0.61
N ALA A 65 -11.94 3.94 -1.24
CA ALA A 65 -11.54 3.87 -2.65
C ALA A 65 -12.55 4.59 -3.55
N LYS A 66 -13.86 4.37 -3.33
CA LYS A 66 -14.92 5.05 -4.05
C LYS A 66 -14.88 6.56 -3.87
N TYR A 67 -14.78 7.03 -2.63
CA TYR A 67 -14.66 8.46 -2.32
C TYR A 67 -13.50 9.13 -3.07
N PHE A 68 -12.32 8.51 -3.10
CA PHE A 68 -11.17 9.08 -3.78
C PHE A 68 -11.23 8.90 -5.31
N ALA A 69 -11.84 7.83 -5.82
CA ALA A 69 -12.10 7.69 -7.25
C ALA A 69 -13.04 8.80 -7.77
N GLU A 70 -14.10 9.11 -7.02
CA GLU A 70 -15.01 10.24 -7.30
C GLU A 70 -14.30 11.61 -7.22
N ALA A 71 -13.26 11.71 -6.37
CA ALA A 71 -12.36 12.88 -6.31
C ALA A 71 -11.27 12.91 -7.40
N GLY A 72 -11.32 11.98 -8.38
CA GLY A 72 -10.45 12.00 -9.56
C GLY A 72 -9.20 11.12 -9.50
N TRP A 73 -8.99 10.34 -8.43
CA TRP A 73 -7.87 9.41 -8.35
C TRP A 73 -8.09 8.18 -9.24
N LYS A 74 -7.07 7.80 -10.02
CA LYS A 74 -7.16 6.77 -11.07
C LYS A 74 -6.34 5.51 -10.82
N ASP A 75 -5.50 5.46 -9.79
CA ASP A 75 -4.75 4.25 -9.39
C ASP A 75 -4.81 4.11 -7.87
N ILE A 76 -5.62 3.16 -7.41
CA ILE A 76 -5.97 2.99 -6.00
C ILE A 76 -5.69 1.55 -5.55
N THR A 77 -4.86 1.41 -4.49
CA THR A 77 -4.64 0.13 -3.83
C THR A 77 -5.42 0.06 -2.51
N ILE A 78 -6.29 -0.94 -2.37
CA ILE A 78 -6.98 -1.24 -1.11
C ILE A 78 -6.06 -2.15 -0.29
N ALA A 79 -5.25 -1.59 0.63
CA ALA A 79 -4.14 -2.27 1.28
C ALA A 79 -4.50 -2.99 2.60
N ILE A 80 -5.64 -3.65 2.62
CA ILE A 80 -6.04 -4.64 3.64
C ILE A 80 -6.41 -5.95 2.93
N PRO A 81 -6.34 -7.12 3.59
CA PRO A 81 -6.89 -8.35 3.03
C PRO A 81 -8.34 -8.11 2.58
N PHE A 82 -8.61 -8.41 1.32
CA PHE A 82 -9.86 -8.00 0.69
C PHE A 82 -11.09 -8.71 1.29
N ASN A 83 -12.11 -7.94 1.60
CA ASN A 83 -13.39 -8.46 2.04
C ASN A 83 -14.22 -8.94 0.84
N ILE A 84 -14.36 -10.25 0.70
CA ILE A 84 -15.07 -10.90 -0.42
C ILE A 84 -16.56 -10.52 -0.53
N LEU A 85 -17.16 -9.98 0.51
CA LEU A 85 -18.54 -9.49 0.49
C LEU A 85 -18.69 -8.19 -0.33
N GLU A 86 -17.59 -7.49 -0.61
CA GLU A 86 -17.57 -6.22 -1.34
C GLU A 86 -17.28 -6.38 -2.85
N CYS A 87 -17.24 -7.61 -3.40
CA CYS A 87 -16.96 -7.83 -4.82
C CYS A 87 -17.90 -7.06 -5.77
N SER A 88 -19.19 -6.94 -5.41
CA SER A 88 -20.15 -6.18 -6.22
C SER A 88 -19.81 -4.69 -6.30
N GLU A 89 -19.27 -4.12 -5.23
CA GLU A 89 -18.87 -2.71 -5.21
C GLU A 89 -17.66 -2.46 -6.11
N ILE A 90 -16.69 -3.41 -6.18
CA ILE A 90 -15.54 -3.30 -7.09
C ILE A 90 -15.99 -3.20 -8.55
N ASN A 91 -17.03 -3.94 -8.95
CA ASN A 91 -17.56 -3.89 -10.31
C ASN A 91 -18.22 -2.56 -10.71
N ARG A 92 -18.49 -1.67 -9.73
CA ARG A 92 -19.12 -0.36 -9.97
C ARG A 92 -18.13 0.75 -10.25
N PHE A 93 -16.83 0.50 -10.05
CA PHE A 93 -15.83 1.50 -10.38
C PHE A 93 -15.68 1.66 -11.89
N SER A 94 -15.36 2.87 -12.33
CA SER A 94 -15.07 3.15 -13.73
C SER A 94 -13.86 2.34 -14.22
N GLU A 95 -13.88 1.87 -15.46
CA GLU A 95 -12.80 1.09 -16.07
C GLU A 95 -11.48 1.87 -16.19
N ASP A 96 -11.54 3.20 -16.21
CA ASP A 96 -10.35 4.07 -16.23
C ASP A 96 -9.69 4.24 -14.85
N CYS A 97 -10.29 3.68 -13.78
CA CYS A 97 -9.72 3.64 -12.44
C CYS A 97 -9.04 2.29 -12.20
N ALA A 98 -7.72 2.22 -12.23
CA ALA A 98 -6.96 1.03 -11.89
C ALA A 98 -7.13 0.70 -10.41
N LEU A 99 -7.72 -0.46 -10.09
CA LEU A 99 -7.86 -0.96 -8.73
C LEU A 99 -6.89 -2.09 -8.47
N ASN A 100 -6.28 -2.06 -7.29
CA ASN A 100 -5.45 -3.14 -6.81
C ASN A 100 -5.98 -3.63 -5.45
N LEU A 101 -6.12 -4.95 -5.32
CA LEU A 101 -6.59 -5.63 -4.12
C LEU A 101 -5.45 -6.41 -3.47
N VAL A 102 -5.58 -6.66 -2.18
CA VAL A 102 -4.61 -7.44 -1.39
C VAL A 102 -5.24 -8.76 -0.97
N VAL A 103 -4.54 -9.85 -1.20
CA VAL A 103 -4.97 -11.21 -0.87
C VAL A 103 -3.91 -11.96 -0.08
N ASP A 104 -4.32 -12.95 0.71
CA ASP A 104 -3.43 -13.84 1.48
C ASP A 104 -3.91 -15.30 1.52
N ASN A 105 -4.96 -15.64 0.75
CA ASN A 105 -5.49 -17.01 0.68
C ASN A 105 -6.21 -17.29 -0.65
N THR A 106 -6.28 -18.56 -1.01
CA THR A 106 -6.88 -19.03 -2.27
C THR A 106 -8.40 -18.84 -2.33
N LEU A 107 -9.10 -18.92 -1.19
CA LEU A 107 -10.54 -18.70 -1.13
C LEU A 107 -10.87 -17.28 -1.61
N THR A 108 -10.12 -16.28 -1.16
CA THR A 108 -10.29 -14.90 -1.60
C THR A 108 -10.04 -14.79 -3.11
N ILE A 109 -8.97 -15.38 -3.64
CA ILE A 109 -8.66 -15.35 -5.09
C ILE A 109 -9.77 -15.99 -5.89
N ASN A 110 -10.25 -17.17 -5.52
CA ASN A 110 -11.33 -17.86 -6.21
C ASN A 110 -12.64 -17.03 -6.20
N THR A 111 -12.94 -16.41 -5.06
CA THR A 111 -14.14 -15.58 -4.94
C THR A 111 -14.07 -14.33 -5.80
N ILE A 112 -12.96 -13.57 -5.74
CA ILE A 112 -12.79 -12.39 -6.59
C ILE A 112 -12.69 -12.75 -8.06
N GLY A 113 -12.03 -13.87 -8.40
CA GLY A 113 -11.88 -14.36 -9.77
C GLY A 113 -13.21 -14.72 -10.43
N THR A 114 -14.19 -15.20 -9.65
CA THR A 114 -15.53 -15.53 -10.15
C THR A 114 -16.49 -14.33 -10.14
N LYS A 115 -16.38 -13.46 -9.16
CA LYS A 115 -17.37 -12.37 -8.92
C LYS A 115 -16.96 -11.02 -9.47
N ILE A 116 -15.67 -10.70 -9.55
CA ILE A 116 -15.18 -9.45 -10.14
C ILE A 116 -15.12 -9.63 -11.67
N LYS A 117 -15.56 -8.62 -12.42
CA LYS A 117 -15.67 -8.68 -13.90
C LYS A 117 -14.66 -7.79 -14.61
N ARG A 118 -14.03 -6.89 -13.88
CA ARG A 118 -13.08 -5.91 -14.42
C ARG A 118 -11.62 -6.34 -14.21
N ASN A 119 -10.72 -5.77 -15.01
CA ASN A 119 -9.29 -5.93 -14.79
C ASN A 119 -8.88 -5.38 -13.43
N THR A 120 -8.20 -6.18 -12.63
CA THR A 120 -7.86 -5.87 -11.25
C THR A 120 -6.45 -6.33 -10.93
N GLY A 121 -5.64 -5.43 -10.36
CA GLY A 121 -4.30 -5.78 -9.87
C GLY A 121 -4.38 -6.52 -8.53
N ILE A 122 -3.51 -7.48 -8.31
CA ILE A 122 -3.47 -8.30 -7.10
C ILE A 122 -2.08 -8.24 -6.48
N TYR A 123 -2.03 -7.81 -5.23
CA TYR A 123 -0.86 -7.97 -4.37
C TYR A 123 -1.08 -9.13 -3.40
N ILE A 124 -0.07 -9.98 -3.25
CA ILE A 124 -0.06 -10.99 -2.18
C ILE A 124 0.50 -10.33 -0.92
N LYS A 125 -0.24 -10.45 0.17
CA LYS A 125 0.16 -9.92 1.47
C LYS A 125 1.21 -10.81 2.12
N ILE A 126 2.35 -10.20 2.47
CA ILE A 126 3.45 -10.89 3.15
C ILE A 126 3.58 -10.41 4.60
N SER A 127 3.72 -11.35 5.51
CA SER A 127 4.10 -11.10 6.90
C SER A 127 5.63 -11.04 7.01
N THR A 128 6.15 -9.94 7.52
CA THR A 128 7.58 -9.74 7.75
C THR A 128 7.96 -9.58 9.23
N GLY A 129 7.04 -10.00 10.14
CA GLY A 129 7.28 -10.00 11.58
C GLY A 129 6.28 -9.20 12.41
N TYR A 130 5.32 -8.50 11.78
CA TYR A 130 4.25 -7.80 12.52
C TYR A 130 3.11 -8.74 12.93
N GLU A 131 3.01 -9.93 12.30
CA GLU A 131 2.08 -11.03 12.62
C GLU A 131 0.59 -10.66 12.69
N ARG A 132 0.18 -9.62 11.93
CA ARG A 132 -1.21 -9.18 11.88
C ARG A 132 -2.01 -9.87 10.77
N SER A 133 -1.41 -10.02 9.59
CA SER A 133 -2.01 -10.64 8.40
C SER A 133 -0.94 -10.89 7.34
N GLY A 134 -1.23 -11.78 6.42
CA GLY A 134 -0.35 -12.13 5.31
C GLY A 134 0.33 -13.48 5.49
N ILE A 135 0.92 -13.96 4.41
CA ILE A 135 1.66 -15.22 4.38
C ILE A 135 3.08 -14.98 4.88
N GLU A 136 3.59 -15.89 5.69
CA GLU A 136 5.00 -15.85 6.10
C GLU A 136 5.90 -15.92 4.87
N TYR A 137 6.91 -15.04 4.78
CA TYR A 137 7.76 -14.92 3.60
C TYR A 137 8.47 -16.22 3.19
N ALA A 138 8.80 -17.07 4.18
CA ALA A 138 9.45 -18.37 3.94
C ALA A 138 8.48 -19.49 3.49
N ALA A 139 7.18 -19.26 3.58
CA ALA A 139 6.16 -20.23 3.16
C ALA A 139 5.91 -20.16 1.64
N VAL A 140 6.99 -20.32 0.84
CA VAL A 140 6.98 -20.20 -0.63
C VAL A 140 5.92 -21.10 -1.26
N HIS A 141 5.74 -22.33 -0.77
CA HIS A 141 4.71 -23.25 -1.28
C HIS A 141 3.28 -22.66 -1.22
N LYS A 142 2.94 -21.89 -0.16
CA LYS A 142 1.65 -21.21 -0.06
C LYS A 142 1.54 -20.05 -1.06
N ILE A 143 2.64 -19.35 -1.30
CA ILE A 143 2.69 -18.28 -2.31
C ILE A 143 2.48 -18.87 -3.70
N ASP A 144 3.12 -20.01 -4.00
CA ASP A 144 2.96 -20.73 -5.28
C ASP A 144 1.51 -21.19 -5.50
N GLU A 145 0.84 -21.71 -4.46
CA GLU A 145 -0.58 -22.04 -4.53
C GLU A 145 -1.46 -20.84 -4.89
N LEU A 146 -1.16 -19.64 -4.32
CA LEU A 146 -1.87 -18.42 -4.68
C LEU A 146 -1.61 -18.01 -6.12
N LEU A 147 -0.37 -18.07 -6.57
CA LEU A 147 0.01 -17.70 -7.94
C LEU A 147 -0.61 -18.64 -8.97
N ILE A 148 -0.62 -19.96 -8.71
CA ILE A 148 -1.30 -20.96 -9.53
C ILE A 148 -2.81 -20.66 -9.58
N THR A 149 -3.43 -20.40 -8.44
CA THR A 149 -4.85 -20.07 -8.39
C THR A 149 -5.15 -18.80 -9.17
N LEU A 150 -4.33 -17.76 -9.00
CA LEU A 150 -4.49 -16.48 -9.67
C LEU A 150 -4.38 -16.61 -11.21
N SER A 151 -3.49 -17.47 -11.69
CA SER A 151 -3.28 -17.70 -13.13
C SER A 151 -4.52 -18.23 -13.88
N GLN A 152 -5.50 -18.77 -13.15
CA GLN A 152 -6.76 -19.25 -13.72
C GLN A 152 -7.70 -18.12 -14.16
N TYR A 153 -7.45 -16.87 -13.70
CA TYR A 153 -8.33 -15.73 -13.91
C TYR A 153 -7.64 -14.63 -14.71
N LYS A 154 -7.87 -14.57 -16.03
CA LYS A 154 -7.18 -13.66 -16.97
C LYS A 154 -7.33 -12.17 -16.65
N HIS A 155 -8.41 -11.77 -15.99
CA HIS A 155 -8.67 -10.38 -15.59
C HIS A 155 -8.03 -9.99 -14.26
N LEU A 156 -7.42 -10.95 -13.54
CA LEU A 156 -6.63 -10.69 -12.34
C LEU A 156 -5.14 -10.69 -12.68
N THR A 157 -4.45 -9.61 -12.38
CA THR A 157 -3.03 -9.47 -12.72
C THR A 157 -2.19 -9.43 -11.44
N PHE A 158 -1.29 -10.38 -11.28
CA PHE A 158 -0.31 -10.33 -10.19
C PHE A 158 0.59 -9.11 -10.36
N LYS A 159 0.59 -8.23 -9.35
CA LYS A 159 1.41 -7.02 -9.30
C LYS A 159 2.70 -7.23 -8.53
N GLY A 160 2.65 -8.02 -7.47
CA GLY A 160 3.78 -8.24 -6.60
C GLY A 160 3.40 -8.50 -5.15
N PHE A 161 4.33 -8.22 -4.26
CA PHE A 161 4.18 -8.45 -2.84
C PHE A 161 4.02 -7.15 -2.06
N LEU A 162 3.16 -7.19 -1.04
CA LEU A 162 2.87 -6.05 -0.20
C LEU A 162 3.07 -6.41 1.27
N THR A 163 3.85 -5.60 2.01
CA THR A 163 4.01 -5.75 3.46
C THR A 163 3.76 -4.46 4.21
N HIS A 164 3.58 -4.56 5.53
CA HIS A 164 3.45 -3.44 6.44
C HIS A 164 4.14 -3.77 7.77
N SER A 165 5.19 -3.04 8.10
CA SER A 165 5.99 -3.23 9.31
C SER A 165 5.44 -2.41 10.48
N GLY A 166 4.18 -2.68 10.88
CA GLY A 166 3.48 -1.91 11.91
C GLY A 166 4.13 -1.95 13.30
N HIS A 167 5.02 -2.88 13.55
CA HIS A 167 5.79 -2.96 14.80
C HIS A 167 6.82 -1.83 14.94
N THR A 168 7.19 -1.13 13.87
CA THR A 168 8.03 0.08 13.93
C THR A 168 7.41 1.21 14.76
N TYR A 169 6.08 1.26 14.87
CA TYR A 169 5.38 2.25 15.70
C TYR A 169 5.56 2.00 17.22
N ARG A 170 6.08 0.84 17.61
CA ARG A 170 6.37 0.49 19.01
C ARG A 170 7.87 0.50 19.31
N ALA A 171 8.70 0.81 18.32
CA ALA A 171 10.14 0.85 18.47
C ALA A 171 10.55 2.00 19.41
N ALA A 172 11.46 1.71 20.34
CA ALA A 172 11.92 2.66 21.34
C ALA A 172 13.03 3.60 20.83
N SER A 173 13.58 3.34 19.63
CA SER A 173 14.68 4.12 19.08
C SER A 173 14.70 4.11 17.55
N LYS A 174 15.39 5.09 16.95
CA LYS A 174 15.66 5.11 15.51
C LYS A 174 16.40 3.85 15.03
N TYR A 175 17.32 3.37 15.84
CA TYR A 175 18.09 2.15 15.55
C TYR A 175 17.17 0.92 15.44
N GLU A 176 16.22 0.79 16.37
CA GLU A 176 15.25 -0.31 16.35
C GLU A 176 14.33 -0.22 15.12
N VAL A 177 13.84 0.97 14.76
CA VAL A 177 13.09 1.18 13.50
C VAL A 177 13.89 0.74 12.29
N GLN A 178 15.17 1.12 12.22
CA GLN A 178 16.06 0.74 11.12
C GLN A 178 16.30 -0.76 11.03
N ASN A 179 16.46 -1.45 12.17
CA ASN A 179 16.63 -2.90 12.22
C ASN A 179 15.38 -3.63 11.73
N ILE A 180 14.19 -3.23 12.21
CA ILE A 180 12.91 -3.78 11.78
C ILE A 180 12.72 -3.58 10.26
N HIS A 181 13.00 -2.38 9.79
CA HIS A 181 12.90 -2.04 8.38
C HIS A 181 13.85 -2.90 7.52
N TYR A 182 15.11 -2.99 7.93
CA TYR A 182 16.11 -3.78 7.21
C TYR A 182 15.76 -5.27 7.17
N ASP A 183 15.29 -5.85 8.28
CA ASP A 183 14.83 -7.23 8.32
C ASP A 183 13.63 -7.47 7.37
N SER A 184 12.66 -6.56 7.39
CA SER A 184 11.54 -6.62 6.46
C SER A 184 11.97 -6.51 5.00
N LEU A 185 12.92 -5.62 4.69
CA LEU A 185 13.46 -5.49 3.33
C LEU A 185 14.17 -6.76 2.86
N LYS A 186 14.97 -7.38 3.73
CA LYS A 186 15.66 -8.65 3.39
C LYS A 186 14.67 -9.75 3.02
N LYS A 187 13.60 -9.89 3.79
CA LYS A 187 12.52 -10.86 3.54
C LYS A 187 11.81 -10.60 2.21
N MET A 188 11.49 -9.33 1.94
CA MET A 188 10.83 -8.94 0.69
C MET A 188 11.77 -9.05 -0.52
N PHE A 189 13.06 -8.74 -0.36
CA PHE A 189 14.07 -8.89 -1.40
C PHE A 189 14.30 -10.37 -1.74
N TYR A 190 14.32 -11.26 -0.74
CA TYR A 190 14.37 -12.71 -0.97
C TYR A 190 13.23 -13.17 -1.91
N LEU A 191 12.00 -12.74 -1.66
CA LEU A 191 10.87 -13.07 -2.53
C LEU A 191 11.01 -12.45 -3.93
N LYS A 192 11.51 -11.24 -4.03
CA LYS A 192 11.77 -10.59 -5.32
C LYS A 192 12.74 -11.41 -6.17
N GLU A 193 13.85 -11.82 -5.60
CA GLU A 193 14.86 -12.63 -6.31
C GLU A 193 14.32 -14.02 -6.65
N TYR A 194 13.59 -14.65 -5.72
CA TYR A 194 13.02 -15.98 -5.92
C TYR A 194 12.06 -16.02 -7.12
N TYR A 195 11.23 -14.97 -7.28
CA TYR A 195 10.23 -14.90 -8.35
C TYR A 195 10.67 -14.07 -9.57
N ALA A 196 11.90 -13.55 -9.60
CA ALA A 196 12.37 -12.64 -10.65
C ALA A 196 12.30 -13.22 -12.06
N SER A 197 12.60 -14.52 -12.24
CA SER A 197 12.55 -15.19 -13.54
C SER A 197 11.11 -15.32 -14.06
N GLN A 198 10.16 -15.57 -13.19
CA GLN A 198 8.75 -15.75 -13.55
C GLN A 198 8.02 -14.41 -13.69
N PHE A 199 8.38 -13.44 -12.84
CA PHE A 199 7.74 -12.12 -12.79
C PHE A 199 8.81 -11.00 -12.77
N PRO A 200 9.47 -10.71 -13.90
CA PRO A 200 10.59 -9.75 -13.95
C PRO A 200 10.20 -8.31 -13.60
N LYS A 201 8.90 -7.99 -13.61
CA LYS A 201 8.36 -6.66 -13.29
C LYS A 201 7.59 -6.63 -11.97
N LEU A 202 7.74 -7.67 -11.11
CA LEU A 202 6.99 -7.70 -9.86
C LEU A 202 7.35 -6.51 -8.96
N GLU A 203 6.34 -5.97 -8.33
CA GLU A 203 6.45 -4.82 -7.42
C GLU A 203 6.67 -5.30 -5.98
N ILE A 204 7.55 -4.61 -5.26
CA ILE A 204 7.74 -4.76 -3.81
C ILE A 204 7.23 -3.50 -3.14
N SER A 205 6.06 -3.61 -2.58
CA SER A 205 5.35 -2.50 -1.96
C SER A 205 5.47 -2.58 -0.43
N ILE A 206 6.13 -1.60 0.15
CA ILE A 206 6.38 -1.53 1.59
C ILE A 206 5.74 -0.28 2.20
N GLY A 207 5.63 -0.21 3.51
CA GLY A 207 5.25 1.07 4.10
C GLY A 207 4.79 0.98 5.54
N ASP A 208 5.27 1.89 6.24
CA ASP A 208 4.92 2.45 7.52
C ASP A 208 5.63 3.81 7.60
N THR A 209 5.08 4.74 8.36
CA THR A 209 5.67 6.08 8.46
C THR A 209 7.03 6.09 9.14
N PRO A 210 7.26 5.39 10.28
CA PRO A 210 8.57 5.43 10.93
C PRO A 210 9.71 5.01 10.00
N SER A 211 9.59 3.85 9.32
CA SER A 211 10.62 3.39 8.40
C SER A 211 10.84 4.36 7.24
N CYS A 212 9.77 4.80 6.58
CA CYS A 212 9.87 5.70 5.43
C CYS A 212 10.45 7.06 5.81
N SER A 213 10.24 7.54 7.05
CA SER A 213 10.77 8.81 7.51
C SER A 213 12.26 8.75 7.87
N ILE A 214 12.68 7.69 8.54
CA ILE A 214 14.01 7.60 9.15
C ILE A 214 15.05 6.94 8.20
N SER A 215 14.63 5.93 7.44
CA SER A 215 15.57 5.12 6.64
C SER A 215 15.93 5.78 5.32
N GLU A 216 17.17 5.54 4.89
CA GLU A 216 17.68 5.89 3.55
C GLU A 216 18.02 4.63 2.73
N ASN A 217 17.74 3.43 3.24
CA ASN A 217 17.91 2.17 2.51
C ASN A 217 16.53 1.61 2.18
N PHE A 218 16.29 1.37 0.90
CA PHE A 218 15.06 0.77 0.35
C PHE A 218 15.38 -0.41 -0.58
N MET A 219 16.41 -1.17 -0.27
CA MET A 219 16.87 -2.31 -1.07
C MET A 219 15.72 -3.18 -1.59
N GLY A 220 15.61 -3.30 -2.91
CA GLY A 220 14.62 -4.16 -3.56
C GLY A 220 13.19 -3.63 -3.58
N ALA A 221 12.85 -2.63 -2.76
CA ALA A 221 11.53 -2.00 -2.81
C ALA A 221 11.32 -1.23 -4.12
N THR A 222 10.10 -1.21 -4.61
CA THR A 222 9.69 -0.44 -5.79
C THR A 222 8.68 0.66 -5.44
N GLU A 223 8.04 0.54 -4.29
CA GLU A 223 6.96 1.43 -3.86
C GLU A 223 6.93 1.61 -2.34
N ILE A 224 6.64 2.84 -1.89
CA ILE A 224 6.42 3.15 -0.47
C ILE A 224 5.01 3.70 -0.22
N ARG A 225 4.41 3.32 0.95
CA ARG A 225 3.04 3.68 1.31
C ARG A 225 2.91 4.31 2.72
N PRO A 226 3.75 5.27 3.11
CA PRO A 226 3.57 5.94 4.40
C PRO A 226 2.27 6.75 4.43
N GLY A 227 1.72 6.98 5.61
CA GLY A 227 0.47 7.73 5.77
C GLY A 227 0.56 8.85 6.81
N ASN A 228 0.90 8.51 8.06
CA ASN A 228 0.84 9.45 9.19
C ASN A 228 1.80 10.64 9.08
N PHE A 229 2.86 10.51 8.28
CA PHE A 229 3.86 11.56 8.10
C PHE A 229 3.25 12.91 7.69
N VAL A 230 2.06 12.91 7.04
CA VAL A 230 1.42 14.14 6.55
C VAL A 230 1.11 15.12 7.68
N PHE A 231 0.74 14.63 8.84
CA PHE A 231 0.39 15.48 9.97
C PHE A 231 1.55 15.70 10.92
N TYR A 232 2.44 14.75 11.04
CA TYR A 232 3.53 14.75 12.01
C TYR A 232 3.22 15.58 13.25
N ASP A 233 2.49 14.97 14.12
CA ASP A 233 2.18 15.46 15.46
C ASP A 233 3.19 14.96 16.50
N LEU A 234 4.41 14.67 16.05
CA LEU A 234 5.52 14.15 16.84
C LEU A 234 6.53 15.24 17.19
#